data_5bf7b17722f2f98a9877eacf5e04632d
#
_entry.id   5bf7b17722f2f98a9877eacf5e04632d
#
_cell.length_a   1.000
_cell.length_b   1.000
_cell.length_c   1.000
_cell.angle_alpha   90.00
_cell.angle_beta   90.00
_cell.angle_gamma   90.00
#
_symmetry.space_group_name_H-M   'P 1'
#
loop_
_entity.id
_entity.type
_entity.pdbx_description
1 polymer ?
#
loop_
_entity_poly.entity_id
_entity_poly.type
_entity_poly.pdbx_seq_one_letter_code
_entity_poly.pdbx_strand_id
1 'polypeptide(L)'
;MNFDRTLIITGGAGFIGSHVVRLFVNKYPNYRIINLDKLTYAGNLANLKDVEDKPNYRFVRMDICDFEGVLKLMQEERVDGIIHLAAESHVDRSIKDPFTFAQTNVMGTLSLLQAAKACWEGDYAGKRFYHISTDEVYGALEMTHPEGIEPPFTTKASSGEHHLAYGEKFFTEDLKYQPHSPYSAAKASSDHFVRAFHDTFGMPTIVTNCSNNYGPYQFPEKLIPLFINNIRHRKPLPVYGKGENVRDWLYVEDHARAIDLIFHKGKVGDTYNIGGFNEWKNIDIVKVLIRTTDRLLGRPEGEDMDLITYVTDRAGHDLRYAIDSSKLQKELGWEPSLQFEEGIEKTVRWYLDNQDWLDNVTSGDYQKYYEQMYAGR
;
A
#
# COMPACT_ATOMS: atom_id res chain seq x y z
N MET A 1 11.48 29.06 -10.16
CA MET A 1 10.50 28.54 -11.14
C MET A 1 9.12 28.79 -10.59
N ASN A 2 8.18 29.25 -11.40
CA ASN A 2 6.78 29.28 -10.99
C ASN A 2 6.17 27.91 -11.32
N PHE A 3 5.57 27.28 -10.32
CA PHE A 3 4.85 26.02 -10.49
C PHE A 3 3.34 26.31 -10.54
N ASP A 4 2.61 25.53 -11.34
CA ASP A 4 1.16 25.68 -11.48
C ASP A 4 0.41 25.14 -10.25
N ARG A 5 1.00 24.14 -9.58
CA ARG A 5 0.48 23.50 -8.37
C ARG A 5 1.62 23.06 -7.45
N THR A 6 1.36 23.11 -6.16
CA THR A 6 2.25 22.52 -5.14
C THR A 6 1.52 21.40 -4.41
N LEU A 7 2.11 20.21 -4.40
CA LEU A 7 1.55 19.05 -3.74
C LEU A 7 2.50 18.52 -2.65
N ILE A 8 1.94 18.16 -1.50
CA ILE A 8 2.63 17.35 -0.49
C ILE A 8 2.25 15.87 -0.70
N ILE A 9 3.26 15.01 -0.82
CA ILE A 9 3.10 13.56 -0.78
C ILE A 9 3.72 13.11 0.52
N THR A 10 2.91 12.65 1.47
CA THR A 10 3.40 12.16 2.76
C THR A 10 3.76 10.69 2.66
N GLY A 11 4.80 10.26 3.39
CA GLY A 11 5.30 8.89 3.29
C GLY A 11 5.96 8.58 1.95
N GLY A 12 6.44 9.63 1.24
CA GLY A 12 6.99 9.50 -0.10
C GLY A 12 8.34 8.80 -0.17
N ALA A 13 9.04 8.58 0.94
CA ALA A 13 10.26 7.76 0.99
C ALA A 13 9.96 6.26 1.25
N GLY A 14 8.70 5.89 1.48
CA GLY A 14 8.26 4.51 1.64
C GLY A 14 8.04 3.78 0.31
N PHE A 15 7.52 2.56 0.39
CA PHE A 15 7.27 1.69 -0.76
C PHE A 15 6.33 2.33 -1.80
N ILE A 16 5.03 2.42 -1.52
CA ILE A 16 4.04 2.97 -2.46
C ILE A 16 4.33 4.45 -2.73
N GLY A 17 4.67 5.20 -1.67
CA GLY A 17 4.95 6.64 -1.77
C GLY A 17 6.07 6.99 -2.75
N SER A 18 7.14 6.20 -2.82
CA SER A 18 8.24 6.45 -3.77
C SER A 18 7.82 6.30 -5.23
N HIS A 19 6.92 5.37 -5.53
CA HIS A 19 6.36 5.22 -6.88
C HIS A 19 5.43 6.40 -7.23
N VAL A 20 4.62 6.88 -6.27
CA VAL A 20 3.78 8.05 -6.47
C VAL A 20 4.62 9.31 -6.67
N VAL A 21 5.62 9.55 -5.83
CA VAL A 21 6.56 10.68 -5.99
C VAL A 21 7.24 10.64 -7.36
N ARG A 22 7.80 9.49 -7.73
CA ARG A 22 8.47 9.31 -9.02
C ARG A 22 7.54 9.60 -10.20
N LEU A 23 6.32 9.07 -10.15
CA LEU A 23 5.31 9.30 -11.17
C LEU A 23 4.99 10.79 -11.32
N PHE A 24 4.68 11.46 -10.20
CA PHE A 24 4.27 12.88 -10.24
C PHE A 24 5.42 13.80 -10.64
N VAL A 25 6.63 13.58 -10.13
CA VAL A 25 7.83 14.37 -10.49
C VAL A 25 8.12 14.29 -11.99
N ASN A 26 8.04 13.09 -12.58
CA ASN A 26 8.35 12.91 -14.00
C ASN A 26 7.20 13.32 -14.92
N LYS A 27 5.95 13.07 -14.54
CA LYS A 27 4.76 13.33 -15.38
C LYS A 27 4.35 14.80 -15.36
N TYR A 28 4.58 15.50 -14.23
CA TYR A 28 4.15 16.88 -14.02
C TYR A 28 5.32 17.82 -13.69
N PRO A 29 6.19 18.16 -14.67
CA PRO A 29 7.35 19.02 -14.43
C PRO A 29 6.96 20.45 -14.00
N ASN A 30 5.71 20.83 -14.25
CA ASN A 30 5.08 22.09 -13.83
C ASN A 30 4.44 22.04 -12.43
N TYR A 31 4.46 20.90 -11.74
CA TYR A 31 4.04 20.77 -10.33
C TYR A 31 5.27 20.76 -9.43
N ARG A 32 5.20 21.45 -8.30
CA ARG A 32 6.15 21.26 -7.20
C ARG A 32 5.71 20.09 -6.34
N ILE A 33 6.56 19.09 -6.21
CA ILE A 33 6.31 17.89 -5.42
C ILE A 33 7.17 17.93 -4.16
N ILE A 34 6.51 18.03 -3.01
CA ILE A 34 7.14 18.01 -1.69
C ILE A 34 6.91 16.62 -1.09
N ASN A 35 7.99 15.85 -1.01
CA ASN A 35 8.01 14.58 -0.29
C ASN A 35 8.20 14.85 1.20
N LEU A 36 7.15 14.68 2.00
CA LEU A 36 7.19 14.83 3.45
C LEU A 36 7.24 13.46 4.10
N ASP A 37 8.36 13.14 4.75
CA ASP A 37 8.56 11.85 5.39
C ASP A 37 9.36 12.00 6.68
N LYS A 38 8.99 11.27 7.71
CA LYS A 38 9.69 11.24 9.00
C LYS A 38 10.96 10.41 8.96
N LEU A 39 11.09 9.52 7.96
CA LEU A 39 12.14 8.52 7.82
C LEU A 39 12.19 7.58 9.03
N THR A 40 11.08 6.87 9.25
CA THR A 40 11.04 5.72 10.17
C THR A 40 11.72 4.51 9.52
N TYR A 41 11.61 3.34 10.10
CA TYR A 41 12.31 2.13 9.66
C TYR A 41 12.08 1.73 8.18
N ALA A 42 10.90 2.04 7.62
CA ALA A 42 10.54 1.70 6.24
C ALA A 42 10.74 2.85 5.24
N GLY A 43 11.05 4.06 5.72
CA GLY A 43 11.35 5.22 4.88
C GLY A 43 12.83 5.25 4.45
N ASN A 44 13.09 5.28 3.15
CA ASN A 44 14.45 5.25 2.61
C ASN A 44 14.58 6.17 1.38
N LEU A 45 15.40 7.22 1.49
CA LEU A 45 15.63 8.14 0.38
C LEU A 45 16.34 7.50 -0.82
N ALA A 46 17.02 6.35 -0.62
CA ALA A 46 17.57 5.58 -1.72
C ALA A 46 16.50 5.11 -2.74
N ASN A 47 15.23 5.06 -2.32
CA ASN A 47 14.10 4.75 -3.21
C ASN A 47 13.86 5.84 -4.27
N LEU A 48 14.43 7.03 -4.11
CA LEU A 48 14.16 8.23 -4.93
C LEU A 48 15.39 8.83 -5.60
N LYS A 49 16.52 8.10 -5.63
CA LYS A 49 17.78 8.57 -6.26
C LYS A 49 17.61 9.02 -7.70
N ASP A 50 16.69 8.42 -8.43
CA ASP A 50 16.42 8.73 -9.85
C ASP A 50 15.68 10.07 -10.06
N VAL A 51 15.11 10.64 -8.99
CA VAL A 51 14.35 11.90 -9.04
C VAL A 51 14.84 12.96 -8.05
N GLU A 52 15.81 12.65 -7.19
CA GLU A 52 16.26 13.55 -6.10
C GLU A 52 16.79 14.90 -6.61
N ASP A 53 17.41 14.94 -7.80
CA ASP A 53 17.98 16.15 -8.41
C ASP A 53 16.99 16.90 -9.34
N LYS A 54 15.75 16.44 -9.45
CA LYS A 54 14.76 17.11 -10.30
C LYS A 54 14.35 18.46 -9.71
N PRO A 55 14.27 19.54 -10.53
CA PRO A 55 14.03 20.89 -10.03
C PRO A 55 12.65 21.09 -9.39
N ASN A 56 11.71 20.20 -9.68
CA ASN A 56 10.35 20.21 -9.15
C ASN A 56 10.16 19.27 -7.95
N TYR A 57 11.22 18.57 -7.51
CA TYR A 57 11.21 17.72 -6.32
C TYR A 57 11.83 18.43 -5.12
N ARG A 58 11.26 18.22 -3.93
CA ARG A 58 11.83 18.62 -2.66
C ARG A 58 11.53 17.61 -1.58
N PHE A 59 12.54 17.23 -0.82
CA PHE A 59 12.36 16.42 0.40
C PHE A 59 12.25 17.32 1.64
N VAL A 60 11.32 16.99 2.53
CA VAL A 60 11.16 17.61 3.85
C VAL A 60 11.06 16.49 4.90
N ARG A 61 12.02 16.46 5.83
CA ARG A 61 11.96 15.52 6.96
C ARG A 61 11.06 16.11 8.05
N MET A 62 9.87 15.52 8.23
CA MET A 62 8.88 16.01 9.20
C MET A 62 7.92 14.90 9.61
N ASP A 63 7.45 14.98 10.87
CA ASP A 63 6.37 14.13 11.37
C ASP A 63 5.01 14.72 10.97
N ILE A 64 4.11 13.91 10.42
CA ILE A 64 2.74 14.36 10.11
C ILE A 64 1.94 14.77 11.34
N CYS A 65 2.36 14.35 12.54
CA CYS A 65 1.78 14.78 13.81
C CYS A 65 2.22 16.19 14.25
N ASP A 66 3.22 16.76 13.61
CA ASP A 66 3.67 18.16 13.86
C ASP A 66 2.76 19.15 13.15
N PHE A 67 1.62 19.44 13.78
CA PHE A 67 0.60 20.35 13.23
C PHE A 67 1.17 21.71 12.82
N GLU A 68 1.94 22.35 13.72
CA GLU A 68 2.47 23.69 13.48
C GLU A 68 3.50 23.69 12.34
N GLY A 69 4.38 22.69 12.29
CA GLY A 69 5.34 22.52 11.22
C GLY A 69 4.67 22.27 9.87
N VAL A 70 3.66 21.41 9.82
CA VAL A 70 2.89 21.12 8.59
C VAL A 70 2.14 22.35 8.12
N LEU A 71 1.43 23.06 9.02
CA LEU A 71 0.68 24.25 8.68
C LEU A 71 1.60 25.34 8.12
N LYS A 72 2.73 25.58 8.77
CA LYS A 72 3.75 26.55 8.30
C LYS A 72 4.26 26.18 6.91
N LEU A 73 4.62 24.91 6.69
CA LEU A 73 5.08 24.42 5.38
C LEU A 73 4.01 24.64 4.30
N MET A 74 2.75 24.32 4.60
CA MET A 74 1.64 24.47 3.65
C MET A 74 1.42 25.95 3.26
N GLN A 75 1.52 26.87 4.21
CA GLN A 75 1.37 28.31 3.97
C GLN A 75 2.54 28.86 3.17
N GLU A 76 3.79 28.55 3.55
CA GLU A 76 5.00 29.04 2.87
C GLU A 76 5.08 28.55 1.41
N GLU A 77 4.75 27.29 1.15
CA GLU A 77 4.81 26.69 -0.17
C GLU A 77 3.49 26.82 -0.97
N ARG A 78 2.45 27.40 -0.39
CA ARG A 78 1.11 27.59 -1.00
C ARG A 78 0.55 26.26 -1.52
N VAL A 79 0.48 25.26 -0.66
CA VAL A 79 0.11 23.89 -1.02
C VAL A 79 -1.34 23.81 -1.50
N ASP A 80 -1.52 23.19 -2.67
CA ASP A 80 -2.83 22.98 -3.31
C ASP A 80 -3.41 21.60 -3.07
N GLY A 81 -2.58 20.64 -2.71
CA GLY A 81 -3.04 19.28 -2.50
C GLY A 81 -2.13 18.44 -1.61
N ILE A 82 -2.74 17.47 -0.96
CA ILE A 82 -2.06 16.46 -0.16
C ILE A 82 -2.44 15.07 -0.71
N ILE A 83 -1.43 14.24 -0.96
CA ILE A 83 -1.59 12.80 -1.20
C ILE A 83 -1.00 12.13 0.04
N HIS A 84 -1.88 11.58 0.89
CA HIS A 84 -1.52 11.11 2.22
C HIS A 84 -1.32 9.59 2.24
N LEU A 85 -0.03 9.16 2.22
CA LEU A 85 0.38 7.76 2.31
C LEU A 85 1.13 7.44 3.63
N ALA A 86 1.62 8.45 4.36
CA ALA A 86 2.35 8.20 5.60
C ALA A 86 1.49 7.45 6.62
N ALA A 87 1.94 6.27 7.02
CA ALA A 87 1.24 5.42 7.98
C ALA A 87 2.19 4.38 8.57
N GLU A 88 1.89 3.93 9.79
CA GLU A 88 2.34 2.63 10.26
C GLU A 88 1.47 1.55 9.62
N SER A 89 2.06 0.49 9.02
CA SER A 89 1.35 -0.41 8.10
C SER A 89 1.57 -1.92 8.35
N HIS A 90 2.28 -2.30 9.40
CA HIS A 90 2.57 -3.71 9.66
C HIS A 90 1.69 -4.26 10.78
N VAL A 91 0.78 -5.21 10.44
CA VAL A 91 -0.22 -5.74 11.37
C VAL A 91 0.42 -6.33 12.63
N ASP A 92 1.47 -7.17 12.51
CA ASP A 92 2.13 -7.76 13.69
C ASP A 92 2.74 -6.69 14.62
N ARG A 93 3.25 -5.58 14.07
CA ARG A 93 3.71 -4.44 14.88
C ARG A 93 2.54 -3.77 15.59
N SER A 94 1.36 -3.65 14.94
CA SER A 94 0.18 -3.05 15.53
C SER A 94 -0.37 -3.85 16.72
N ILE A 95 -0.22 -5.17 16.69
CA ILE A 95 -0.60 -6.05 17.81
C ILE A 95 0.34 -5.83 19.01
N LYS A 96 1.62 -5.58 18.76
CA LYS A 96 2.62 -5.32 19.81
C LYS A 96 2.53 -3.90 20.39
N ASP A 97 2.30 -2.90 19.53
CA ASP A 97 2.24 -1.48 19.91
C ASP A 97 1.11 -0.74 19.17
N PRO A 98 -0.14 -0.90 19.61
CA PRO A 98 -1.29 -0.24 19.01
C PRO A 98 -1.27 1.30 19.18
N PHE A 99 -0.58 1.81 20.21
CA PHE A 99 -0.51 3.25 20.47
C PHE A 99 0.22 4.00 19.38
N THR A 100 1.36 3.50 18.92
CA THR A 100 2.09 4.10 17.78
C THR A 100 1.23 4.14 16.52
N PHE A 101 0.41 3.11 16.27
CA PHE A 101 -0.52 3.09 15.13
C PHE A 101 -1.65 4.11 15.28
N ALA A 102 -2.24 4.23 16.45
CA ALA A 102 -3.25 5.27 16.72
C ALA A 102 -2.64 6.67 16.57
N GLN A 103 -1.47 6.91 17.14
CA GLN A 103 -0.78 8.21 17.08
C GLN A 103 -0.47 8.59 15.63
N THR A 104 0.15 7.70 14.86
CA THR A 104 0.55 8.00 13.47
C THR A 104 -0.65 8.05 12.55
N ASN A 105 -1.48 7.00 12.54
CA ASN A 105 -2.52 6.85 11.52
C ASN A 105 -3.76 7.71 11.82
N VAL A 106 -4.15 7.85 13.08
CA VAL A 106 -5.33 8.64 13.44
C VAL A 106 -4.95 10.10 13.71
N MET A 107 -4.06 10.34 14.67
CA MET A 107 -3.69 11.70 15.06
C MET A 107 -2.88 12.40 13.97
N GLY A 108 -1.99 11.70 13.27
CA GLY A 108 -1.27 12.26 12.12
C GLY A 108 -2.20 12.66 10.98
N THR A 109 -3.19 11.82 10.63
CA THR A 109 -4.21 12.17 9.63
C THR A 109 -5.02 13.39 10.07
N LEU A 110 -5.46 13.43 11.33
CA LEU A 110 -6.21 14.56 11.87
C LEU A 110 -5.37 15.86 11.87
N SER A 111 -4.08 15.77 12.19
CA SER A 111 -3.14 16.89 12.10
C SER A 111 -3.06 17.47 10.68
N LEU A 112 -2.90 16.60 9.68
CA LEU A 112 -2.86 17.02 8.26
C LEU A 112 -4.19 17.64 7.81
N LEU A 113 -5.33 17.06 8.20
CA LEU A 113 -6.66 17.60 7.89
C LEU A 113 -6.86 19.00 8.48
N GLN A 114 -6.48 19.18 9.74
CA GLN A 114 -6.58 20.48 10.42
C GLN A 114 -5.64 21.51 9.79
N ALA A 115 -4.41 21.14 9.45
CA ALA A 115 -3.46 22.01 8.78
C ALA A 115 -3.97 22.44 7.40
N ALA A 116 -4.51 21.51 6.62
CA ALA A 116 -5.10 21.77 5.31
C ALA A 116 -6.32 22.71 5.44
N LYS A 117 -7.22 22.45 6.39
CA LYS A 117 -8.38 23.30 6.67
C LYS A 117 -7.96 24.72 7.03
N ALA A 118 -6.98 24.87 7.94
CA ALA A 118 -6.49 26.18 8.37
C ALA A 118 -5.75 26.91 7.25
N CYS A 119 -4.95 26.21 6.44
CA CYS A 119 -4.22 26.80 5.32
C CYS A 119 -5.14 27.27 4.19
N TRP A 120 -6.17 26.52 3.88
CA TRP A 120 -7.08 26.81 2.77
C TRP A 120 -8.25 27.75 3.16
N GLU A 121 -8.50 27.95 4.45
CA GLU A 121 -9.47 28.93 5.01
C GLU A 121 -10.86 28.90 4.34
N GLY A 122 -11.31 27.73 3.85
CA GLY A 122 -12.58 27.56 3.15
C GLY A 122 -12.54 27.86 1.65
N ASP A 123 -11.44 28.38 1.10
CA ASP A 123 -11.21 28.43 -0.35
C ASP A 123 -10.66 27.10 -0.84
N TYR A 124 -11.58 26.26 -1.28
CA TYR A 124 -11.29 24.89 -1.74
C TYR A 124 -11.18 24.76 -3.27
N ALA A 125 -11.24 25.86 -4.01
CA ALA A 125 -11.12 25.84 -5.47
C ALA A 125 -9.76 25.27 -5.90
N GLY A 126 -9.77 24.18 -6.67
CA GLY A 126 -8.56 23.52 -7.13
C GLY A 126 -7.77 22.74 -6.05
N LYS A 127 -8.23 22.74 -4.80
CA LYS A 127 -7.59 22.01 -3.70
C LYS A 127 -8.02 20.55 -3.68
N ARG A 128 -7.18 19.68 -3.04
CA ARG A 128 -7.51 18.25 -2.86
C ARG A 128 -6.76 17.63 -1.69
N PHE A 129 -7.50 16.91 -0.84
CA PHE A 129 -6.95 16.03 0.17
C PHE A 129 -7.26 14.58 -0.22
N TYR A 130 -6.25 13.84 -0.63
CA TYR A 130 -6.36 12.45 -1.06
C TYR A 130 -5.79 11.52 0.01
N HIS A 131 -6.61 10.62 0.54
CA HIS A 131 -6.24 9.71 1.62
C HIS A 131 -6.18 8.26 1.12
N ILE A 132 -5.04 7.61 1.35
CA ILE A 132 -4.85 6.20 1.03
C ILE A 132 -5.14 5.34 2.27
N SER A 133 -6.07 4.40 2.13
CA SER A 133 -6.45 3.41 3.11
C SER A 133 -6.19 1.98 2.60
N THR A 134 -6.84 1.00 3.16
CA THR A 134 -6.64 -0.43 2.91
C THR A 134 -7.98 -1.15 2.86
N ASP A 135 -8.06 -2.24 2.13
CA ASP A 135 -9.22 -3.15 2.13
C ASP A 135 -9.45 -3.85 3.48
N GLU A 136 -8.43 -3.93 4.33
CA GLU A 136 -8.54 -4.49 5.68
C GLU A 136 -9.55 -3.75 6.57
N VAL A 137 -9.94 -2.51 6.22
CA VAL A 137 -10.99 -1.77 6.96
C VAL A 137 -12.37 -2.41 6.83
N TYR A 138 -12.62 -3.17 5.77
CA TYR A 138 -13.90 -3.86 5.56
C TYR A 138 -14.06 -5.13 6.41
N GLY A 139 -12.98 -5.68 6.96
CA GLY A 139 -12.96 -6.93 7.73
C GLY A 139 -12.58 -8.13 6.87
N ALA A 140 -13.22 -9.28 7.09
CA ALA A 140 -12.93 -10.52 6.40
C ALA A 140 -14.09 -10.98 5.51
N LEU A 141 -13.76 -11.63 4.41
CA LEU A 141 -14.71 -12.35 3.56
C LEU A 141 -14.63 -13.85 3.80
N GLU A 142 -15.78 -14.51 3.68
CA GLU A 142 -15.88 -15.96 3.67
C GLU A 142 -15.45 -16.53 2.30
N MET A 143 -14.96 -17.77 2.30
CA MET A 143 -14.72 -18.54 1.07
C MET A 143 -15.96 -19.31 0.66
N THR A 144 -17.06 -18.60 0.38
CA THR A 144 -18.29 -19.21 -0.12
C THR A 144 -18.18 -19.43 -1.62
N HIS A 145 -18.57 -20.61 -2.10
CA HIS A 145 -18.57 -20.95 -3.52
C HIS A 145 -19.88 -21.62 -3.91
N PRO A 146 -20.27 -21.58 -5.19
CA PRO A 146 -21.46 -22.27 -5.68
C PRO A 146 -21.40 -23.76 -5.42
N GLU A 147 -22.54 -24.40 -5.19
CA GLU A 147 -22.62 -25.83 -4.92
C GLU A 147 -21.98 -26.66 -6.05
N GLY A 148 -21.07 -27.54 -5.69
CA GLY A 148 -20.35 -28.41 -6.62
C GLY A 148 -19.21 -27.76 -7.39
N ILE A 149 -18.82 -26.51 -7.05
CA ILE A 149 -17.68 -25.82 -7.65
C ILE A 149 -16.62 -25.54 -6.58
N GLU A 150 -15.46 -26.14 -6.71
CA GLU A 150 -14.32 -25.89 -5.80
C GLU A 150 -13.54 -24.62 -6.20
N PRO A 151 -13.08 -23.80 -5.23
CA PRO A 151 -12.26 -22.63 -5.53
C PRO A 151 -10.81 -23.03 -5.91
N PRO A 152 -10.10 -22.23 -6.78
CA PRO A 152 -10.63 -21.00 -7.39
C PRO A 152 -11.57 -21.30 -8.55
N PHE A 153 -12.60 -20.48 -8.72
CA PHE A 153 -13.55 -20.57 -9.83
C PHE A 153 -13.61 -19.25 -10.62
N THR A 154 -14.03 -19.37 -11.88
CA THR A 154 -14.23 -18.17 -12.70
C THR A 154 -15.48 -17.43 -12.26
N THR A 155 -15.34 -16.20 -11.84
CA THR A 155 -16.43 -15.29 -11.51
C THR A 155 -16.38 -14.07 -12.42
N LYS A 156 -17.43 -13.26 -12.34
CA LYS A 156 -17.57 -12.07 -13.14
C LYS A 156 -17.59 -10.84 -12.24
N ALA A 157 -16.64 -9.94 -12.42
CA ALA A 157 -16.66 -8.65 -11.76
C ALA A 157 -17.91 -7.85 -12.15
N SER A 158 -18.27 -6.87 -11.35
CA SER A 158 -19.38 -5.96 -11.68
C SER A 158 -19.09 -5.10 -12.93
N SER A 159 -17.81 -5.00 -13.35
CA SER A 159 -17.41 -4.46 -14.66
C SER A 159 -17.80 -5.33 -15.86
N GLY A 160 -18.03 -6.62 -15.62
CA GLY A 160 -18.33 -7.60 -16.68
C GLY A 160 -17.15 -8.52 -17.04
N GLU A 161 -15.96 -8.27 -16.51
CA GLU A 161 -14.77 -9.08 -16.75
C GLU A 161 -14.75 -10.36 -15.91
N HIS A 162 -14.13 -11.42 -16.45
CA HIS A 162 -13.96 -12.70 -15.78
C HIS A 162 -12.59 -12.78 -15.09
N HIS A 163 -12.57 -13.21 -13.85
CA HIS A 163 -11.35 -13.48 -13.08
C HIS A 163 -11.52 -14.68 -12.16
N LEU A 164 -10.42 -15.22 -11.66
CA LEU A 164 -10.43 -16.30 -10.68
C LEU A 164 -10.67 -15.75 -9.29
N ALA A 165 -11.59 -16.37 -8.54
CA ALA A 165 -11.93 -15.99 -7.18
C ALA A 165 -12.02 -17.20 -6.25
N TYR A 166 -11.80 -16.97 -4.97
CA TYR A 166 -11.94 -17.95 -3.90
C TYR A 166 -13.26 -17.82 -3.13
N GLY A 167 -14.12 -16.90 -3.52
CA GLY A 167 -15.45 -16.69 -2.93
C GLY A 167 -16.31 -15.76 -3.77
N GLU A 168 -17.62 -15.78 -3.52
CA GLU A 168 -18.62 -15.05 -4.32
C GLU A 168 -18.73 -13.56 -3.97
N LYS A 169 -18.33 -13.18 -2.73
CA LYS A 169 -18.44 -11.80 -2.24
C LYS A 169 -17.14 -11.04 -2.40
N PHE A 170 -17.26 -9.74 -2.64
CA PHE A 170 -16.15 -8.80 -2.76
C PHE A 170 -16.42 -7.57 -1.89
N PHE A 171 -15.37 -6.88 -1.47
CA PHE A 171 -15.47 -5.58 -0.82
C PHE A 171 -15.86 -4.50 -1.84
N THR A 172 -17.02 -3.90 -1.65
CA THR A 172 -17.51 -2.74 -2.39
C THR A 172 -17.49 -1.49 -1.52
N GLU A 173 -17.51 -0.30 -2.12
CA GLU A 173 -17.34 0.97 -1.41
C GLU A 173 -18.50 1.32 -0.47
N ASP A 174 -19.66 0.67 -0.60
CA ASP A 174 -20.86 0.83 0.23
C ASP A 174 -20.87 -0.07 1.47
N LEU A 175 -19.92 -1.00 1.60
CA LEU A 175 -19.85 -1.87 2.77
C LEU A 175 -19.45 -1.10 4.03
N LYS A 176 -19.99 -1.57 5.15
CA LYS A 176 -19.62 -1.08 6.49
C LYS A 176 -18.24 -1.59 6.88
N TYR A 177 -17.45 -0.73 7.49
CA TYR A 177 -16.16 -1.11 8.03
C TYR A 177 -16.30 -2.01 9.26
N GLN A 178 -15.55 -3.11 9.29
CA GLN A 178 -15.49 -4.09 10.38
C GLN A 178 -14.04 -4.55 10.61
N PRO A 179 -13.10 -3.64 10.93
CA PRO A 179 -11.68 -3.97 11.05
C PRO A 179 -11.40 -4.92 12.21
N HIS A 180 -10.50 -5.90 12.01
CA HIS A 180 -10.17 -6.93 13.01
C HIS A 180 -8.76 -6.79 13.62
N SER A 181 -7.94 -5.85 13.17
CA SER A 181 -6.61 -5.60 13.74
C SER A 181 -6.48 -4.16 14.24
N PRO A 182 -5.55 -3.85 15.19
CA PRO A 182 -5.28 -2.47 15.58
C PRO A 182 -4.85 -1.58 14.39
N TYR A 183 -4.12 -2.13 13.42
CA TYR A 183 -3.78 -1.43 12.19
C TYR A 183 -5.02 -1.06 11.39
N SER A 184 -5.87 -2.03 11.03
CA SER A 184 -7.06 -1.77 10.24
C SER A 184 -8.07 -0.88 10.98
N ALA A 185 -8.17 -1.00 12.32
CA ALA A 185 -8.98 -0.11 13.15
C ALA A 185 -8.47 1.34 13.12
N ALA A 186 -7.15 1.56 13.18
CA ALA A 186 -6.55 2.88 13.07
C ALA A 186 -6.79 3.49 11.66
N LYS A 187 -6.68 2.69 10.60
CA LYS A 187 -6.98 3.12 9.23
C LYS A 187 -8.46 3.46 9.05
N ALA A 188 -9.38 2.61 9.51
CA ALA A 188 -10.82 2.88 9.48
C ALA A 188 -11.18 4.17 10.24
N SER A 189 -10.53 4.42 11.38
CA SER A 189 -10.72 5.64 12.15
C SER A 189 -10.26 6.87 11.37
N SER A 190 -9.12 6.81 10.69
CA SER A 190 -8.63 7.93 9.86
C SER A 190 -9.56 8.19 8.66
N ASP A 191 -10.08 7.15 8.00
CA ASP A 191 -11.05 7.27 6.90
C ASP A 191 -12.33 8.01 7.34
N HIS A 192 -12.81 7.68 8.54
CA HIS A 192 -13.97 8.38 9.12
C HIS A 192 -13.70 9.86 9.40
N PHE A 193 -12.50 10.23 9.87
CA PHE A 193 -12.13 11.64 10.02
C PHE A 193 -12.06 12.35 8.67
N VAL A 194 -11.48 11.74 7.65
CA VAL A 194 -11.40 12.30 6.30
C VAL A 194 -12.81 12.58 5.74
N ARG A 195 -13.72 11.61 5.88
CA ARG A 195 -15.13 11.78 5.49
C ARG A 195 -15.83 12.87 6.30
N ALA A 196 -15.66 12.87 7.63
CA ALA A 196 -16.27 13.88 8.50
C ALA A 196 -15.80 15.31 8.15
N PHE A 197 -14.55 15.49 7.72
CA PHE A 197 -14.07 16.81 7.27
C PHE A 197 -14.72 17.26 5.97
N HIS A 198 -15.02 16.32 5.08
CA HIS A 198 -15.83 16.62 3.90
C HIS A 198 -17.25 17.04 4.29
N ASP A 199 -17.93 16.22 5.06
CA ASP A 199 -19.35 16.41 5.41
C ASP A 199 -19.58 17.65 6.26
N THR A 200 -18.65 17.95 7.19
CA THR A 200 -18.79 19.06 8.12
C THR A 200 -18.29 20.40 7.55
N PHE A 201 -17.19 20.38 6.81
CA PHE A 201 -16.50 21.61 6.38
C PHE A 201 -16.49 21.80 4.85
N GLY A 202 -17.07 20.86 4.06
CA GLY A 202 -17.00 20.92 2.60
C GLY A 202 -15.60 20.70 2.04
N MET A 203 -14.68 20.14 2.84
CA MET A 203 -13.30 19.95 2.42
C MET A 203 -13.21 18.95 1.25
N PRO A 204 -12.40 19.23 0.20
CA PRO A 204 -12.36 18.40 -1.01
C PRO A 204 -11.53 17.15 -0.78
N THR A 205 -12.09 16.18 -0.05
CA THR A 205 -11.42 14.93 0.29
C THR A 205 -11.82 13.78 -0.65
N ILE A 206 -10.91 12.82 -0.82
CA ILE A 206 -11.16 11.51 -1.43
C ILE A 206 -10.51 10.45 -0.55
N VAL A 207 -11.18 9.32 -0.37
CA VAL A 207 -10.64 8.12 0.30
C VAL A 207 -10.46 7.02 -0.73
N THR A 208 -9.36 6.28 -0.64
CA THR A 208 -9.18 5.07 -1.44
C THR A 208 -8.76 3.89 -0.58
N ASN A 209 -9.35 2.73 -0.83
CA ASN A 209 -9.00 1.47 -0.20
C ASN A 209 -8.30 0.59 -1.24
N CYS A 210 -7.09 0.14 -0.95
CA CYS A 210 -6.33 -0.69 -1.88
C CYS A 210 -6.14 -2.10 -1.35
N SER A 211 -6.02 -3.06 -2.27
CA SER A 211 -5.59 -4.42 -1.98
C SER A 211 -4.09 -4.53 -1.69
N ASN A 212 -3.59 -5.73 -1.43
CA ASN A 212 -2.18 -5.96 -1.12
C ASN A 212 -1.28 -5.55 -2.29
N ASN A 213 -0.36 -4.63 -2.01
CA ASN A 213 0.60 -4.18 -3.02
C ASN A 213 1.86 -5.03 -3.03
N TYR A 214 2.46 -5.19 -4.21
CA TYR A 214 3.78 -5.80 -4.41
C TYR A 214 4.57 -5.08 -5.51
N GLY A 215 5.89 -5.22 -5.50
CA GLY A 215 6.75 -4.59 -6.48
C GLY A 215 8.09 -4.11 -5.91
N PRO A 216 8.86 -3.34 -6.69
CA PRO A 216 10.13 -2.73 -6.28
C PRO A 216 10.04 -1.86 -5.02
N TYR A 217 11.10 -1.83 -4.23
CA TYR A 217 11.25 -0.99 -3.03
C TYR A 217 10.36 -1.36 -1.83
N GLN A 218 9.62 -2.49 -1.86
CA GLN A 218 8.86 -2.94 -0.70
C GLN A 218 9.81 -3.43 0.39
N PHE A 219 9.61 -2.93 1.63
CA PHE A 219 10.47 -3.29 2.76
C PHE A 219 10.33 -4.79 3.10
N PRO A 220 11.45 -5.52 3.34
CA PRO A 220 11.48 -6.98 3.42
C PRO A 220 10.93 -7.58 4.72
N GLU A 221 10.06 -6.86 5.45
CA GLU A 221 9.19 -7.42 6.47
C GLU A 221 7.88 -8.00 5.89
N LYS A 222 7.56 -7.66 4.64
CA LYS A 222 6.39 -8.17 3.92
C LYS A 222 6.72 -9.45 3.16
N LEU A 223 5.70 -10.30 2.95
CA LEU A 223 5.83 -11.66 2.43
C LEU A 223 6.74 -11.76 1.21
N ILE A 224 6.43 -11.01 0.15
CA ILE A 224 7.13 -11.17 -1.15
C ILE A 224 8.62 -10.80 -1.04
N PRO A 225 9.03 -9.60 -0.61
CA PRO A 225 10.45 -9.27 -0.54
C PRO A 225 11.20 -10.07 0.54
N LEU A 226 10.55 -10.42 1.66
CA LEU A 226 11.14 -11.29 2.67
C LEU A 226 11.51 -12.65 2.08
N PHE A 227 10.58 -13.25 1.34
CA PHE A 227 10.78 -14.60 0.81
C PHE A 227 11.81 -14.60 -0.33
N ILE A 228 11.81 -13.59 -1.21
CA ILE A 228 12.87 -13.43 -2.22
C ILE A 228 14.24 -13.38 -1.55
N ASN A 229 14.39 -12.58 -0.49
CA ASN A 229 15.65 -12.48 0.24
C ASN A 229 16.03 -13.81 0.92
N ASN A 230 15.07 -14.50 1.52
CA ASN A 230 15.32 -15.79 2.18
C ASN A 230 15.68 -16.89 1.17
N ILE A 231 15.00 -16.99 0.02
CA ILE A 231 15.34 -17.94 -1.06
C ILE A 231 16.75 -17.66 -1.59
N ARG A 232 17.09 -16.39 -1.83
CA ARG A 232 18.44 -16.01 -2.25
C ARG A 232 19.51 -16.57 -1.33
N HIS A 233 19.28 -16.57 -0.01
CA HIS A 233 20.22 -17.02 1.01
C HIS A 233 19.95 -18.44 1.53
N ARG A 234 19.02 -19.19 0.93
CA ARG A 234 18.58 -20.52 1.36
C ARG A 234 18.18 -20.58 2.85
N LYS A 235 17.45 -19.55 3.29
CA LYS A 235 16.89 -19.46 4.64
C LYS A 235 15.45 -19.97 4.67
N PRO A 236 14.94 -20.43 5.86
CA PRO A 236 13.55 -20.84 6.00
C PRO A 236 12.54 -19.79 5.54
N LEU A 237 11.42 -20.27 4.97
CA LEU A 237 10.30 -19.47 4.50
C LEU A 237 9.13 -19.66 5.48
N PRO A 238 8.95 -18.76 6.47
CA PRO A 238 7.94 -18.92 7.51
C PRO A 238 6.54 -18.65 6.96
N VAL A 239 5.74 -19.69 6.79
CA VAL A 239 4.35 -19.63 6.34
C VAL A 239 3.42 -19.70 7.54
N TYR A 240 2.59 -18.69 7.75
CA TYR A 240 1.60 -18.65 8.83
C TYR A 240 0.50 -19.71 8.62
N GLY A 241 0.20 -20.50 9.67
CA GLY A 241 -0.77 -21.56 9.64
C GLY A 241 -0.48 -22.58 8.52
N LYS A 242 -1.41 -22.78 7.62
CA LYS A 242 -1.25 -23.63 6.42
C LYS A 242 -1.03 -22.80 5.13
N GLY A 243 -0.99 -21.47 5.24
CA GLY A 243 -0.88 -20.57 4.10
C GLY A 243 -2.15 -20.49 3.24
N GLU A 244 -3.31 -20.83 3.80
CA GLU A 244 -4.59 -20.87 3.07
C GLU A 244 -5.27 -19.49 2.96
N ASN A 245 -4.75 -18.47 3.65
CA ASN A 245 -5.28 -17.11 3.55
C ASN A 245 -5.16 -16.59 2.12
N VAL A 246 -6.25 -16.01 1.63
CA VAL A 246 -6.35 -15.46 0.28
C VAL A 246 -6.23 -13.95 0.30
N ARG A 247 -5.45 -13.39 -0.61
CA ARG A 247 -5.29 -11.95 -0.81
C ARG A 247 -5.41 -11.60 -2.28
N ASP A 248 -5.99 -10.45 -2.57
CA ASP A 248 -5.89 -9.81 -3.88
C ASP A 248 -4.57 -9.02 -3.96
N TRP A 249 -3.90 -9.10 -5.10
CA TRP A 249 -2.56 -8.54 -5.29
C TRP A 249 -2.53 -7.51 -6.42
N LEU A 250 -2.03 -6.33 -6.09
CA LEU A 250 -1.93 -5.18 -6.97
C LEU A 250 -0.48 -4.76 -7.19
N TYR A 251 -0.05 -4.69 -8.44
CA TYR A 251 1.28 -4.19 -8.77
C TYR A 251 1.40 -2.70 -8.42
N VAL A 252 2.47 -2.32 -7.74
CA VAL A 252 2.60 -0.98 -7.13
C VAL A 252 2.55 0.18 -8.12
N GLU A 253 3.06 -0.01 -9.34
CA GLU A 253 2.98 1.02 -10.38
C GLU A 253 1.55 1.22 -10.88
N ASP A 254 0.73 0.15 -10.92
CA ASP A 254 -0.69 0.24 -11.22
C ASP A 254 -1.45 1.02 -10.13
N HIS A 255 -1.09 0.80 -8.87
CA HIS A 255 -1.64 1.60 -7.78
C HIS A 255 -1.24 3.08 -7.90
N ALA A 256 0.02 3.38 -8.20
CA ALA A 256 0.46 4.77 -8.42
C ALA A 256 -0.30 5.45 -9.58
N ARG A 257 -0.59 4.71 -10.67
CA ARG A 257 -1.42 5.20 -11.78
C ARG A 257 -2.88 5.44 -11.37
N ALA A 258 -3.44 4.56 -10.52
CA ALA A 258 -4.78 4.76 -9.97
C ALA A 258 -4.84 6.02 -9.10
N ILE A 259 -3.86 6.21 -8.20
CA ILE A 259 -3.76 7.40 -7.34
C ILE A 259 -3.72 8.67 -8.20
N ASP A 260 -2.88 8.70 -9.22
CA ASP A 260 -2.78 9.84 -10.13
C ASP A 260 -4.11 10.14 -10.83
N LEU A 261 -4.76 9.13 -11.38
CA LEU A 261 -6.02 9.27 -12.09
C LEU A 261 -7.14 9.77 -11.16
N ILE A 262 -7.28 9.14 -9.98
CA ILE A 262 -8.31 9.51 -9.00
C ILE A 262 -8.02 10.90 -8.40
N PHE A 263 -6.76 11.24 -8.13
CA PHE A 263 -6.38 12.56 -7.63
C PHE A 263 -6.85 13.68 -8.57
N HIS A 264 -6.72 13.48 -9.88
CA HIS A 264 -7.08 14.49 -10.87
C HIS A 264 -8.56 14.47 -11.29
N LYS A 265 -9.17 13.28 -11.37
CA LYS A 265 -10.50 13.10 -11.96
C LYS A 265 -11.54 12.51 -11.02
N GLY A 266 -11.13 11.99 -9.86
CA GLY A 266 -12.04 11.38 -8.90
C GLY A 266 -13.02 12.41 -8.33
N LYS A 267 -14.21 11.93 -7.98
CA LYS A 267 -15.27 12.73 -7.40
C LYS A 267 -14.95 13.05 -5.93
N VAL A 268 -15.00 14.33 -5.59
CA VAL A 268 -14.80 14.82 -4.22
C VAL A 268 -15.88 14.27 -3.28
N GLY A 269 -15.48 13.90 -2.08
CA GLY A 269 -16.36 13.31 -1.06
C GLY A 269 -16.62 11.81 -1.26
N ASP A 270 -16.02 11.21 -2.29
CA ASP A 270 -16.28 9.81 -2.65
C ASP A 270 -15.15 8.87 -2.18
N THR A 271 -15.42 7.57 -2.25
CA THR A 271 -14.49 6.49 -1.97
C THR A 271 -14.29 5.66 -3.23
N TYR A 272 -13.06 5.21 -3.49
CA TYR A 272 -12.73 4.31 -4.58
C TYR A 272 -11.93 3.12 -4.07
N ASN A 273 -12.35 1.93 -4.46
CA ASN A 273 -11.61 0.70 -4.26
C ASN A 273 -10.60 0.49 -5.40
N ILE A 274 -9.39 0.06 -5.06
CA ILE A 274 -8.31 -0.18 -6.01
C ILE A 274 -7.77 -1.60 -5.78
N GLY A 275 -8.09 -2.53 -6.69
CA GLY A 275 -7.68 -3.93 -6.61
C GLY A 275 -7.18 -4.48 -7.95
N GLY A 276 -6.45 -5.59 -7.87
CA GLY A 276 -5.83 -6.22 -9.03
C GLY A 276 -6.69 -7.28 -9.69
N PHE A 277 -7.77 -7.73 -9.04
CA PHE A 277 -8.51 -8.95 -9.40
C PHE A 277 -7.61 -10.20 -9.51
N ASN A 278 -6.59 -10.25 -8.66
CA ASN A 278 -5.56 -11.29 -8.59
C ASN A 278 -5.59 -11.98 -7.22
N GLU A 279 -6.60 -12.81 -6.98
CA GLU A 279 -6.71 -13.56 -5.74
C GLU A 279 -5.77 -14.78 -5.74
N TRP A 280 -4.95 -14.88 -4.68
CA TRP A 280 -4.00 -15.98 -4.48
C TRP A 280 -3.97 -16.44 -3.03
N LYS A 281 -3.88 -17.77 -2.81
CA LYS A 281 -3.50 -18.31 -1.49
C LYS A 281 -2.03 -17.98 -1.21
N ASN A 282 -1.72 -17.64 0.04
CA ASN A 282 -0.34 -17.34 0.43
C ASN A 282 0.63 -18.48 0.09
N ILE A 283 0.23 -19.75 0.30
CA ILE A 283 1.07 -20.90 -0.03
C ILE A 283 1.37 -21.02 -1.53
N ASP A 284 0.42 -20.66 -2.40
CA ASP A 284 0.62 -20.70 -3.85
C ASP A 284 1.55 -19.59 -4.31
N ILE A 285 1.44 -18.40 -3.71
CA ILE A 285 2.41 -17.30 -3.91
C ILE A 285 3.82 -17.75 -3.54
N VAL A 286 3.98 -18.40 -2.39
CA VAL A 286 5.29 -18.90 -1.93
C VAL A 286 5.89 -19.86 -2.95
N LYS A 287 5.10 -20.79 -3.49
CA LYS A 287 5.55 -21.72 -4.52
C LYS A 287 5.93 -21.02 -5.83
N VAL A 288 5.16 -20.01 -6.26
CA VAL A 288 5.49 -19.18 -7.44
C VAL A 288 6.79 -18.41 -7.20
N LEU A 289 6.96 -17.80 -6.02
CA LEU A 289 8.20 -17.09 -5.66
C LEU A 289 9.41 -18.01 -5.69
N ILE A 290 9.33 -19.22 -5.13
CA ILE A 290 10.43 -20.20 -5.14
C ILE A 290 10.80 -20.53 -6.59
N ARG A 291 9.85 -20.98 -7.40
CA ARG A 291 10.11 -21.37 -8.80
C ARG A 291 10.73 -20.22 -9.60
N THR A 292 10.16 -19.03 -9.47
CA THR A 292 10.64 -17.84 -10.20
C THR A 292 12.03 -17.43 -9.74
N THR A 293 12.29 -17.41 -8.43
CA THR A 293 13.59 -17.01 -7.87
C THR A 293 14.67 -18.03 -8.21
N ASP A 294 14.39 -19.34 -8.07
CA ASP A 294 15.33 -20.41 -8.44
C ASP A 294 15.72 -20.29 -9.91
N ARG A 295 14.74 -20.18 -10.81
CA ARG A 295 14.98 -20.03 -12.25
C ARG A 295 15.84 -18.81 -12.56
N LEU A 296 15.56 -17.66 -11.95
CA LEU A 296 16.32 -16.43 -12.18
C LEU A 296 17.71 -16.45 -11.56
N LEU A 297 17.95 -17.29 -10.54
CA LEU A 297 19.27 -17.57 -9.97
C LEU A 297 20.02 -18.68 -10.71
N GLY A 298 19.45 -19.25 -11.77
CA GLY A 298 20.03 -20.35 -12.53
C GLY A 298 19.99 -21.71 -11.81
N ARG A 299 19.08 -21.88 -10.83
CA ARG A 299 18.81 -23.12 -10.13
C ARG A 299 17.65 -23.89 -10.82
N PRO A 300 17.53 -25.22 -10.60
CA PRO A 300 16.33 -25.97 -11.01
C PRO A 300 15.06 -25.35 -10.37
N GLU A 301 14.01 -25.16 -11.15
CA GLU A 301 12.75 -24.61 -10.65
C GLU A 301 12.16 -25.48 -9.50
N GLY A 302 11.95 -24.87 -8.35
CA GLY A 302 11.42 -25.52 -7.16
C GLY A 302 12.46 -26.28 -6.34
N GLU A 303 13.76 -26.09 -6.60
CA GLU A 303 14.84 -26.68 -5.79
C GLU A 303 14.70 -26.31 -4.31
N ASP A 304 14.29 -25.07 -4.03
CA ASP A 304 14.18 -24.53 -2.66
C ASP A 304 12.79 -24.73 -2.02
N MET A 305 11.95 -25.67 -2.50
CA MET A 305 10.63 -25.97 -1.90
C MET A 305 10.72 -26.50 -0.47
N ASP A 306 11.81 -27.14 -0.10
CA ASP A 306 12.09 -27.66 1.25
C ASP A 306 12.35 -26.55 2.29
N LEU A 307 12.56 -25.31 1.85
CA LEU A 307 12.68 -24.15 2.74
C LEU A 307 11.35 -23.72 3.38
N ILE A 308 10.21 -24.19 2.86
CA ILE A 308 8.89 -23.88 3.42
C ILE A 308 8.79 -24.42 4.84
N THR A 309 8.57 -23.51 5.80
CA THR A 309 8.41 -23.85 7.22
C THR A 309 7.10 -23.28 7.72
N TYR A 310 6.21 -24.13 8.21
CA TYR A 310 4.95 -23.70 8.78
C TYR A 310 5.14 -23.22 10.22
N VAL A 311 4.64 -22.03 10.51
CA VAL A 311 4.71 -21.41 11.83
C VAL A 311 3.31 -21.14 12.40
N THR A 312 3.22 -20.91 13.70
CA THR A 312 1.95 -20.57 14.36
C THR A 312 1.32 -19.36 13.69
N ASP A 313 0.02 -19.45 13.38
CA ASP A 313 -0.70 -18.34 12.77
C ASP A 313 -0.84 -17.16 13.74
N ARG A 314 -0.97 -15.96 13.18
CA ARG A 314 -1.19 -14.75 14.00
C ARG A 314 -2.63 -14.66 14.48
N ALA A 315 -2.82 -14.02 15.64
CA ALA A 315 -4.16 -13.73 16.15
C ALA A 315 -4.94 -12.79 15.21
N GLY A 316 -6.22 -13.10 14.97
CA GLY A 316 -7.08 -12.28 14.11
C GLY A 316 -6.67 -12.26 12.64
N HIS A 317 -6.09 -13.35 12.14
CA HIS A 317 -5.68 -13.46 10.74
C HIS A 317 -6.89 -13.74 9.84
N ASP A 318 -7.37 -12.71 9.17
CA ASP A 318 -8.51 -12.79 8.25
C ASP A 318 -8.26 -13.76 7.11
N LEU A 319 -9.28 -14.54 6.77
CA LEU A 319 -9.16 -15.64 5.83
C LEU A 319 -9.02 -15.16 4.38
N ARG A 320 -9.87 -14.20 3.95
CA ARG A 320 -9.90 -13.73 2.56
C ARG A 320 -10.13 -12.23 2.47
N TYR A 321 -9.36 -11.58 1.62
CA TYR A 321 -9.58 -10.22 1.13
C TYR A 321 -9.70 -10.27 -0.38
N ALA A 322 -10.77 -9.67 -0.90
CA ALA A 322 -11.01 -9.51 -2.33
C ALA A 322 -11.78 -8.21 -2.56
N ILE A 323 -11.20 -7.31 -3.32
CA ILE A 323 -11.74 -5.96 -3.51
C ILE A 323 -12.36 -5.83 -4.90
N ASP A 324 -13.51 -5.16 -4.99
CA ASP A 324 -14.15 -4.83 -6.27
C ASP A 324 -13.76 -3.41 -6.69
N SER A 325 -12.93 -3.28 -7.71
CA SER A 325 -12.52 -2.00 -8.30
C SER A 325 -13.35 -1.57 -9.53
N SER A 326 -14.50 -2.21 -9.75
CA SER A 326 -15.34 -1.95 -10.92
C SER A 326 -15.88 -0.52 -10.99
N LYS A 327 -16.07 0.15 -9.84
CA LYS A 327 -16.45 1.57 -9.82
C LYS A 327 -15.36 2.42 -10.47
N LEU A 328 -14.11 2.20 -10.09
CA LEU A 328 -12.95 2.90 -10.64
C LEU A 328 -12.81 2.66 -12.16
N GLN A 329 -13.02 1.40 -12.59
CA GLN A 329 -13.01 1.04 -14.00
C GLN A 329 -14.11 1.77 -14.78
N LYS A 330 -15.34 1.73 -14.31
CA LYS A 330 -16.51 2.32 -14.99
C LYS A 330 -16.48 3.85 -15.03
N GLU A 331 -16.09 4.48 -13.93
CA GLU A 331 -16.13 5.94 -13.82
C GLU A 331 -14.89 6.61 -14.44
N LEU A 332 -13.72 6.01 -14.31
CA LEU A 332 -12.45 6.64 -14.67
C LEU A 332 -11.65 5.86 -15.73
N GLY A 333 -12.07 4.66 -16.12
CA GLY A 333 -11.41 3.86 -17.15
C GLY A 333 -10.04 3.31 -16.72
N TRP A 334 -9.81 3.14 -15.41
CA TRP A 334 -8.57 2.55 -14.91
C TRP A 334 -8.65 1.03 -14.92
N GLU A 335 -7.56 0.39 -15.32
CA GLU A 335 -7.38 -1.06 -15.26
C GLU A 335 -5.97 -1.42 -14.80
N PRO A 336 -5.78 -2.53 -14.06
CA PRO A 336 -4.46 -3.05 -13.78
C PRO A 336 -3.77 -3.47 -15.08
N SER A 337 -2.48 -3.18 -15.21
CA SER A 337 -1.73 -3.44 -16.44
C SER A 337 -1.01 -4.79 -16.46
N LEU A 338 -0.85 -5.40 -15.29
CA LEU A 338 -0.11 -6.66 -15.13
C LEU A 338 -0.94 -7.72 -14.44
N GLN A 339 -0.86 -8.95 -14.95
CA GLN A 339 -1.25 -10.14 -14.21
C GLN A 339 -0.19 -10.48 -13.18
N PHE A 340 -0.58 -11.26 -12.14
CA PHE A 340 0.28 -11.50 -10.99
C PHE A 340 1.59 -12.20 -11.36
N GLU A 341 1.57 -13.20 -12.25
CA GLU A 341 2.75 -13.96 -12.65
C GLU A 341 3.79 -13.08 -13.35
N GLU A 342 3.35 -12.19 -14.25
CA GLU A 342 4.26 -11.24 -14.91
C GLU A 342 4.82 -10.22 -13.93
N GLY A 343 3.96 -9.72 -13.05
CA GLY A 343 4.35 -8.77 -12.01
C GLY A 343 5.34 -9.36 -11.01
N ILE A 344 5.17 -10.63 -10.63
CA ILE A 344 6.09 -11.35 -9.74
C ILE A 344 7.45 -11.53 -10.40
N GLU A 345 7.51 -11.93 -11.68
CA GLU A 345 8.80 -12.06 -12.35
C GLU A 345 9.55 -10.73 -12.41
N LYS A 346 8.87 -9.63 -12.76
CA LYS A 346 9.45 -8.27 -12.72
C LYS A 346 9.96 -7.92 -11.32
N THR A 347 9.19 -8.25 -10.29
CA THR A 347 9.51 -7.96 -8.90
C THR A 347 10.74 -8.75 -8.44
N VAL A 348 10.77 -10.07 -8.66
CA VAL A 348 11.91 -10.91 -8.29
C VAL A 348 13.18 -10.43 -9.01
N ARG A 349 13.09 -10.20 -10.33
CA ARG A 349 14.21 -9.69 -11.14
C ARG A 349 14.75 -8.38 -10.56
N TRP A 350 13.87 -7.45 -10.22
CA TRP A 350 14.30 -6.19 -9.62
C TRP A 350 15.10 -6.39 -8.31
N TYR A 351 14.62 -7.25 -7.39
CA TYR A 351 15.35 -7.52 -6.15
C TYR A 351 16.70 -8.21 -6.38
N LEU A 352 16.78 -9.10 -7.36
CA LEU A 352 18.03 -9.76 -7.71
C LEU A 352 19.04 -8.79 -8.38
N ASP A 353 18.54 -7.84 -9.16
CA ASP A 353 19.38 -6.81 -9.81
C ASP A 353 19.77 -5.67 -8.85
N ASN A 354 19.04 -5.49 -7.74
CA ASN A 354 19.27 -4.43 -6.74
C ASN A 354 19.68 -5.00 -5.37
N GLN A 355 20.62 -5.93 -5.36
CA GLN A 355 21.05 -6.62 -4.14
C GLN A 355 21.66 -5.67 -3.10
N ASP A 356 22.40 -4.65 -3.52
CA ASP A 356 22.98 -3.64 -2.62
C ASP A 356 21.88 -2.88 -1.86
N TRP A 357 20.77 -2.56 -2.52
CA TRP A 357 19.63 -1.95 -1.86
C TRP A 357 19.02 -2.90 -0.82
N LEU A 358 18.80 -4.17 -1.21
CA LEU A 358 18.21 -5.18 -0.35
C LEU A 358 19.10 -5.47 0.86
N ASP A 359 20.42 -5.62 0.66
CA ASP A 359 21.39 -5.87 1.72
C ASP A 359 21.47 -4.66 2.70
N ASN A 360 21.39 -3.43 2.19
CA ASN A 360 21.35 -2.24 3.02
C ASN A 360 20.10 -2.20 3.93
N VAL A 361 18.92 -2.41 3.38
CA VAL A 361 17.67 -2.36 4.17
C VAL A 361 17.48 -3.56 5.10
N THR A 362 18.18 -4.67 4.87
CA THR A 362 18.15 -5.87 5.73
C THR A 362 19.30 -5.92 6.73
N SER A 363 20.13 -4.87 6.83
CA SER A 363 21.21 -4.76 7.80
C SER A 363 20.75 -4.20 9.15
N GLY A 364 21.59 -4.34 10.18
CA GLY A 364 21.40 -3.65 11.47
C GLY A 364 20.12 -4.02 12.21
N ASP A 365 19.25 -3.03 12.45
CA ASP A 365 18.04 -3.20 13.27
C ASP A 365 16.98 -4.13 12.65
N TYR A 366 17.02 -4.32 11.32
CA TYR A 366 16.17 -5.30 10.64
C TYR A 366 16.45 -6.72 11.10
N GLN A 367 17.72 -7.11 11.28
CA GLN A 367 18.09 -8.46 11.72
C GLN A 367 17.57 -8.74 13.12
N LYS A 368 17.67 -7.77 14.03
CA LYS A 368 17.11 -7.88 15.39
C LYS A 368 15.58 -8.04 15.35
N TYR A 369 14.91 -7.26 14.51
CA TYR A 369 13.47 -7.38 14.31
C TYR A 369 13.08 -8.76 13.77
N TYR A 370 13.78 -9.26 12.76
CA TYR A 370 13.54 -10.58 12.16
C TYR A 370 13.67 -11.71 13.20
N GLU A 371 14.74 -11.69 14.00
CA GLU A 371 14.95 -12.66 15.07
C GLU A 371 13.82 -12.60 16.10
N GLN A 372 13.38 -11.43 16.54
CA GLN A 372 12.28 -11.25 17.49
C GLN A 372 10.93 -11.72 16.94
N MET A 373 10.71 -11.65 15.63
CA MET A 373 9.46 -12.07 15.01
C MET A 373 9.34 -13.58 14.83
N TYR A 374 10.45 -14.24 14.54
CA TYR A 374 10.45 -15.66 14.15
C TYR A 374 11.17 -16.57 15.14
N ALA A 375 11.97 -16.05 16.10
CA ALA A 375 12.56 -16.85 17.16
C ALA A 375 11.47 -17.37 18.13
N GLY A 376 11.19 -18.67 18.07
CA GLY A 376 10.22 -19.33 18.95
C GLY A 376 8.80 -19.50 18.38
N ARG A 377 8.62 -19.31 17.08
CA ARG A 377 7.39 -19.63 16.36
C ARG A 377 7.47 -20.98 15.65
#